data_c8d2370785a8e1f351cf1c9e5f654080
#
_entry.id   c8d2370785a8e1f351cf1c9e5f654080
#
_cell.length_a   1.000
_cell.length_b   1.000
_cell.length_c   1.000
_cell.angle_alpha   90.00
_cell.angle_beta   90.00
_cell.angle_gamma   90.00
#
_symmetry.space_group_name_H-M   'P 1'
#
loop_
_entity.id
_entity.type
_entity.pdbx_description
1 polymer ?
#
loop_
_entity_poly.entity_id
_entity_poly.type
_entity_poly.pdbx_seq_one_letter_code
_entity_poly.pdbx_strand_id
1 'polypeptide(L)'
;MIKLWITLPILILFGMSGKVEANSDIHCLAENIYFEARGESTAGKMAVALVTLNRVMDERFPDTICGVVKQTKYYPSGRIDLHSCQFSWYCDGKSDVPRDKKCWEDALLIAEVMITYSSIDVTDGALWYHSRKVKPEWSMAYTKTVSIDNHIFYKDID
;
A
#
# COMPACT_ATOMS: atom_id res chain seq x y z
N MET A 1 -5.93 65.57 -10.26
CA MET A 1 -6.69 64.30 -10.16
C MET A 1 -5.65 63.16 -10.11
N ILE A 2 -5.38 62.62 -8.91
CA ILE A 2 -4.40 61.56 -8.69
C ILE A 2 -5.20 60.25 -8.65
N LYS A 3 -4.98 59.37 -9.64
CA LYS A 3 -5.56 58.01 -9.64
C LYS A 3 -4.72 57.11 -8.77
N LEU A 4 -5.26 56.73 -7.60
CA LEU A 4 -4.68 55.72 -6.71
C LEU A 4 -4.98 54.33 -7.31
N TRP A 5 -3.93 53.60 -7.70
CA TRP A 5 -4.02 52.18 -8.08
C TRP A 5 -3.89 51.33 -6.80
N ILE A 6 -5.02 50.77 -6.39
CA ILE A 6 -5.04 49.78 -5.30
C ILE A 6 -4.66 48.46 -5.90
N THR A 7 -3.44 48.04 -5.69
CA THR A 7 -3.00 46.64 -5.98
C THR A 7 -3.45 45.72 -4.86
N LEU A 8 -4.46 44.89 -5.14
CA LEU A 8 -4.90 43.84 -4.24
C LEU A 8 -3.80 42.72 -4.21
N PRO A 9 -3.30 42.29 -3.05
CA PRO A 9 -2.38 41.16 -3.01
C PRO A 9 -3.15 39.85 -3.30
N ILE A 10 -2.73 39.14 -4.34
CA ILE A 10 -3.19 37.78 -4.62
C ILE A 10 -2.62 36.89 -3.53
N LEU A 11 -3.47 36.48 -2.59
CA LEU A 11 -3.13 35.47 -1.57
C LEU A 11 -3.09 34.10 -2.25
N ILE A 12 -1.88 33.64 -2.58
CA ILE A 12 -1.68 32.29 -3.11
C ILE A 12 -1.85 31.32 -1.94
N LEU A 13 -3.01 30.66 -1.89
CA LEU A 13 -3.27 29.53 -0.98
C LEU A 13 -2.54 28.28 -1.50
N PHE A 14 -1.23 28.22 -1.29
CA PHE A 14 -0.45 26.99 -1.39
C PHE A 14 -0.41 26.33 -0.01
N GLY A 15 -0.92 25.11 0.14
CA GLY A 15 -0.50 24.34 1.30
C GLY A 15 -1.44 23.34 1.95
N MET A 16 -2.58 22.94 1.37
CA MET A 16 -3.45 21.95 2.04
C MET A 16 -3.55 20.59 1.34
N SER A 17 -3.10 20.44 0.10
CA SER A 17 -3.25 19.18 -0.65
C SER A 17 -2.37 18.05 -0.09
N GLY A 18 -1.12 18.32 0.21
CA GLY A 18 -0.17 17.27 0.62
C GLY A 18 -0.46 16.58 1.97
N LYS A 19 -1.11 17.27 2.92
CA LYS A 19 -1.44 16.66 4.23
C LYS A 19 -2.62 15.70 4.16
N VAL A 20 -3.59 15.96 3.30
CA VAL A 20 -4.76 15.08 3.12
C VAL A 20 -4.36 13.81 2.39
N GLU A 21 -3.52 13.91 1.38
CA GLU A 21 -3.02 12.79 0.59
C GLU A 21 -2.13 11.87 1.44
N ALA A 22 -1.17 12.43 2.17
CA ALA A 22 -0.31 11.66 3.07
C ALA A 22 -1.09 10.88 4.16
N ASN A 23 -2.16 11.47 4.71
CA ASN A 23 -3.02 10.77 5.69
C ASN A 23 -3.81 9.63 5.03
N SER A 24 -4.25 9.79 3.79
CA SER A 24 -4.90 8.74 3.00
C SER A 24 -3.97 7.57 2.75
N ASP A 25 -2.71 7.81 2.36
CA ASP A 25 -1.72 6.77 2.06
C ASP A 25 -1.31 5.98 3.30
N ILE A 26 -1.10 6.65 4.45
CA ILE A 26 -0.86 5.97 5.72
C ILE A 26 -2.03 5.04 6.05
N HIS A 27 -3.27 5.50 5.87
CA HIS A 27 -4.44 4.70 6.18
C HIS A 27 -4.57 3.48 5.25
N CYS A 28 -4.38 3.66 3.93
CA CYS A 28 -4.43 2.56 2.97
C CYS A 28 -3.32 1.52 3.23
N LEU A 29 -2.09 1.97 3.51
CA LEU A 29 -1.00 1.05 3.84
C LEU A 29 -1.27 0.30 5.14
N ALA A 30 -1.80 0.98 6.15
CA ALA A 30 -2.18 0.37 7.43
C ALA A 30 -3.32 -0.66 7.27
N GLU A 31 -4.32 -0.40 6.43
CA GLU A 31 -5.35 -1.40 6.07
C GLU A 31 -4.70 -2.65 5.51
N ASN A 32 -3.78 -2.50 4.54
CA ASN A 32 -3.11 -3.65 3.95
C ASN A 32 -2.27 -4.43 4.98
N ILE A 33 -1.47 -3.75 5.78
CA ILE A 33 -0.68 -4.38 6.87
C ILE A 33 -1.61 -5.13 7.83
N TYR A 34 -2.72 -4.51 8.23
CA TYR A 34 -3.67 -5.11 9.17
C TYR A 34 -4.29 -6.40 8.63
N PHE A 35 -4.81 -6.38 7.40
CA PHE A 35 -5.52 -7.54 6.87
C PHE A 35 -4.58 -8.66 6.41
N GLU A 36 -3.40 -8.32 5.90
CA GLU A 36 -2.44 -9.30 5.40
C GLU A 36 -1.49 -9.84 6.50
N ALA A 37 -1.12 -9.00 7.48
CA ALA A 37 0.01 -9.31 8.36
C ALA A 37 -0.22 -9.04 9.84
N ARG A 38 -1.46 -8.83 10.34
CA ARG A 38 -1.69 -8.51 11.76
C ARG A 38 -1.15 -9.55 12.74
N GLY A 39 -1.04 -10.81 12.32
CA GLY A 39 -0.51 -11.93 13.13
C GLY A 39 0.99 -12.14 13.00
N GLU A 40 1.66 -11.38 12.15
CA GLU A 40 3.10 -11.48 11.90
C GLU A 40 3.92 -10.63 12.88
N SER A 41 5.23 -10.88 12.93
CA SER A 41 6.16 -10.00 13.63
C SER A 41 6.20 -8.60 13.00
N THR A 42 6.84 -7.65 13.68
CA THR A 42 7.08 -6.30 13.10
C THR A 42 7.83 -6.42 11.76
N ALA A 43 8.80 -7.32 11.63
CA ALA A 43 9.53 -7.55 10.39
C ALA A 43 8.61 -8.06 9.27
N GLY A 44 7.69 -8.98 9.56
CA GLY A 44 6.71 -9.47 8.58
C GLY A 44 5.74 -8.39 8.11
N LYS A 45 5.26 -7.55 9.03
CA LYS A 45 4.41 -6.39 8.73
C LYS A 45 5.13 -5.36 7.84
N MET A 46 6.40 -5.05 8.17
CA MET A 46 7.23 -4.16 7.36
C MET A 46 7.49 -4.74 5.96
N ALA A 47 7.73 -6.04 5.85
CA ALA A 47 7.94 -6.70 4.56
C ALA A 47 6.69 -6.62 3.66
N VAL A 48 5.49 -6.80 4.20
CA VAL A 48 4.23 -6.60 3.45
C VAL A 48 4.08 -5.15 3.01
N ALA A 49 4.40 -4.18 3.89
CA ALA A 49 4.40 -2.76 3.52
C ALA A 49 5.38 -2.46 2.38
N LEU A 50 6.60 -3.02 2.43
CA LEU A 50 7.62 -2.82 1.40
C LEU A 50 7.16 -3.31 0.02
N VAL A 51 6.48 -4.46 -0.07
CA VAL A 51 5.92 -4.90 -1.35
C VAL A 51 4.94 -3.88 -1.92
N THR A 52 4.09 -3.27 -1.08
CA THR A 52 3.18 -2.21 -1.53
C THR A 52 3.96 -0.99 -2.04
N LEU A 53 5.00 -0.55 -1.32
CA LEU A 53 5.84 0.58 -1.71
C LEU A 53 6.65 0.29 -2.98
N ASN A 54 7.20 -0.92 -3.12
CA ASN A 54 7.92 -1.35 -4.32
C ASN A 54 7.00 -1.33 -5.55
N ARG A 55 5.75 -1.75 -5.40
CA ARG A 55 4.75 -1.68 -6.48
C ARG A 55 4.44 -0.25 -6.90
N VAL A 56 4.34 0.70 -5.97
CA VAL A 56 4.16 2.13 -6.30
C VAL A 56 5.30 2.67 -7.15
N MET A 57 6.52 2.13 -6.98
CA MET A 57 7.71 2.53 -7.74
C MET A 57 7.85 1.79 -9.09
N ASP A 58 7.03 0.78 -9.37
CA ASP A 58 7.07 -0.02 -10.58
C ASP A 58 5.93 0.39 -11.53
N GLU A 59 6.26 0.77 -12.75
CA GLU A 59 5.31 1.30 -13.76
C GLU A 59 4.15 0.37 -14.14
N ARG A 60 4.24 -0.91 -13.78
CA ARG A 60 3.18 -1.92 -14.01
C ARG A 60 2.03 -1.81 -13.02
N PHE A 61 2.21 -1.05 -11.95
CA PHE A 61 1.23 -0.88 -10.88
C PHE A 61 0.76 0.56 -10.79
N PRO A 62 -0.34 0.83 -10.07
CA PRO A 62 -0.74 2.21 -9.76
C PRO A 62 0.37 2.98 -9.02
N ASP A 63 0.47 4.27 -9.29
CA ASP A 63 1.49 5.19 -8.76
C ASP A 63 1.17 5.75 -7.36
N THR A 64 0.12 5.25 -6.72
CA THR A 64 -0.28 5.64 -5.35
C THR A 64 -0.46 4.42 -4.48
N ILE A 65 -0.21 4.55 -3.18
CA ILE A 65 -0.37 3.48 -2.19
C ILE A 65 -1.82 2.98 -2.17
N CYS A 66 -2.79 3.89 -2.11
CA CYS A 66 -4.21 3.52 -2.15
C CYS A 66 -4.58 2.85 -3.48
N GLY A 67 -3.99 3.29 -4.58
CA GLY A 67 -4.18 2.66 -5.90
C GLY A 67 -3.69 1.22 -5.93
N VAL A 68 -2.50 0.94 -5.39
CA VAL A 68 -1.96 -0.42 -5.28
C VAL A 68 -2.81 -1.28 -4.35
N VAL A 69 -3.16 -0.76 -3.16
CA VAL A 69 -3.92 -1.53 -2.14
C VAL A 69 -5.32 -1.89 -2.63
N LYS A 70 -5.98 -0.98 -3.33
CA LYS A 70 -7.34 -1.16 -3.85
C LYS A 70 -7.38 -1.57 -5.34
N GLN A 71 -6.25 -2.00 -5.88
CA GLN A 71 -6.15 -2.41 -7.29
C GLN A 71 -7.06 -3.60 -7.60
N THR A 72 -7.95 -3.39 -8.57
CA THR A 72 -8.89 -4.40 -9.05
C THR A 72 -9.34 -4.08 -10.48
N LYS A 73 -9.99 -5.04 -11.13
CA LYS A 73 -10.67 -4.81 -12.41
C LYS A 73 -12.16 -4.52 -12.15
N TYR A 74 -12.74 -3.75 -13.05
CA TYR A 74 -14.16 -3.44 -13.04
C TYR A 74 -14.81 -4.02 -14.30
N TYR A 75 -16.00 -4.58 -14.14
CA TYR A 75 -16.85 -4.91 -15.28
C TYR A 75 -17.34 -3.62 -15.98
N PRO A 76 -17.77 -3.67 -17.25
CA PRO A 76 -18.35 -2.51 -17.94
C PRO A 76 -19.55 -1.89 -17.22
N SER A 77 -20.20 -2.65 -16.34
CA SER A 77 -21.29 -2.19 -15.46
C SER A 77 -20.83 -1.35 -14.27
N GLY A 78 -19.51 -1.15 -14.08
CA GLY A 78 -18.93 -0.47 -12.92
C GLY A 78 -18.82 -1.34 -11.65
N ARG A 79 -19.25 -2.62 -11.71
CA ARG A 79 -19.07 -3.55 -10.58
C ARG A 79 -17.64 -4.03 -10.49
N ILE A 80 -17.15 -4.21 -9.25
CA ILE A 80 -15.84 -4.83 -8.99
C ILE A 80 -15.85 -6.29 -9.44
N ASP A 81 -14.78 -6.71 -10.12
CA ASP A 81 -14.48 -8.12 -10.35
C ASP A 81 -13.81 -8.70 -9.10
N LEU A 82 -14.57 -9.41 -8.30
CA LEU A 82 -14.13 -9.96 -7.01
C LEU A 82 -12.98 -10.98 -7.13
N HIS A 83 -12.67 -11.45 -8.32
CA HIS A 83 -11.58 -12.39 -8.58
C HIS A 83 -10.29 -11.70 -9.04
N SER A 84 -10.31 -10.38 -9.24
CA SER A 84 -9.18 -9.61 -9.78
C SER A 84 -8.51 -8.70 -8.77
N CYS A 85 -8.92 -8.72 -7.51
CA CYS A 85 -8.34 -7.86 -6.49
C CYS A 85 -6.91 -8.27 -6.16
N GLN A 86 -6.03 -7.29 -6.10
CA GLN A 86 -4.63 -7.49 -5.79
C GLN A 86 -4.44 -8.07 -4.38
N PHE A 87 -5.23 -7.59 -3.42
CA PHE A 87 -5.34 -8.11 -2.07
C PHE A 87 -6.75 -8.69 -1.85
N SER A 88 -6.82 -9.97 -1.50
CA SER A 88 -8.07 -10.71 -1.44
C SER A 88 -9.06 -10.18 -0.42
N TRP A 89 -8.57 -9.61 0.68
CA TRP A 89 -9.41 -9.05 1.74
C TRP A 89 -10.30 -7.90 1.24
N TYR A 90 -9.82 -7.10 0.28
CA TYR A 90 -10.57 -5.97 -0.28
C TYR A 90 -11.82 -6.40 -1.07
N CYS A 91 -11.84 -7.65 -1.53
CA CYS A 91 -12.91 -8.19 -2.37
C CYS A 91 -13.58 -9.44 -1.81
N ASP A 92 -13.31 -9.81 -0.56
CA ASP A 92 -13.89 -11.04 0.04
C ASP A 92 -15.34 -10.87 0.53
N GLY A 93 -15.91 -9.67 0.34
CA GLY A 93 -17.29 -9.32 0.72
C GLY A 93 -17.50 -9.15 2.22
N LYS A 94 -16.44 -9.15 3.02
CA LYS A 94 -16.52 -8.85 4.44
C LYS A 94 -16.29 -7.36 4.70
N SER A 95 -16.43 -6.97 5.96
CA SER A 95 -16.18 -5.60 6.37
C SER A 95 -14.69 -5.32 6.48
N ASP A 96 -14.22 -4.29 5.78
CA ASP A 96 -12.83 -3.81 5.81
C ASP A 96 -12.55 -2.87 7.00
N VAL A 97 -13.42 -2.89 8.02
CA VAL A 97 -13.20 -2.13 9.25
C VAL A 97 -12.33 -2.93 10.21
N PRO A 98 -11.13 -2.45 10.58
CA PRO A 98 -10.28 -3.09 11.57
C PRO A 98 -10.98 -3.17 12.93
N ARG A 99 -11.10 -4.38 13.50
CA ARG A 99 -11.80 -4.61 14.77
C ARG A 99 -10.88 -4.73 15.97
N ASP A 100 -9.64 -5.17 15.76
CA ASP A 100 -8.62 -5.23 16.80
C ASP A 100 -7.89 -3.88 16.87
N LYS A 101 -8.24 -3.09 17.90
CA LYS A 101 -7.69 -1.74 18.08
C LYS A 101 -6.18 -1.73 18.22
N LYS A 102 -5.60 -2.69 18.97
CA LYS A 102 -4.16 -2.75 19.19
C LYS A 102 -3.41 -3.08 17.88
N CYS A 103 -3.90 -4.08 17.15
CA CYS A 103 -3.31 -4.45 15.85
C CYS A 103 -3.46 -3.31 14.83
N TRP A 104 -4.54 -2.53 14.91
CA TRP A 104 -4.75 -1.39 14.05
C TRP A 104 -3.80 -0.22 14.36
N GLU A 105 -3.64 0.14 15.63
CA GLU A 105 -2.69 1.17 16.07
C GLU A 105 -1.25 0.80 15.68
N ASP A 106 -0.88 -0.48 15.82
CA ASP A 106 0.42 -1.00 15.41
C ASP A 106 0.61 -0.91 13.87
N ALA A 107 -0.42 -1.24 13.09
CA ALA A 107 -0.39 -1.12 11.64
C ALA A 107 -0.25 0.33 11.18
N LEU A 108 -0.95 1.27 11.81
CA LEU A 108 -0.82 2.71 11.53
C LEU A 108 0.60 3.22 11.81
N LEU A 109 1.17 2.86 12.94
CA LEU A 109 2.54 3.24 13.29
C LEU A 109 3.55 2.71 12.28
N ILE A 110 3.43 1.42 11.91
CA ILE A 110 4.32 0.81 10.91
C ILE A 110 4.15 1.49 9.55
N ALA A 111 2.92 1.76 9.11
CA ALA A 111 2.67 2.44 7.84
C ALA A 111 3.31 3.83 7.80
N GLU A 112 3.17 4.62 8.87
CA GLU A 112 3.79 5.95 8.97
C GLU A 112 5.32 5.87 8.91
N VAL A 113 5.92 4.94 9.67
CA VAL A 113 7.37 4.71 9.68
C VAL A 113 7.85 4.29 8.29
N MET A 114 7.17 3.37 7.63
CA MET A 114 7.57 2.85 6.32
C MET A 114 7.48 3.90 5.21
N ILE A 115 6.45 4.73 5.21
CA ILE A 115 6.32 5.83 4.24
C ILE A 115 7.39 6.90 4.46
N THR A 116 7.72 7.19 5.73
CA THR A 116 8.61 8.31 6.07
C THR A 116 10.10 7.94 6.01
N TYR A 117 10.45 6.70 6.39
CA TYR A 117 11.84 6.32 6.69
C TYR A 117 12.32 5.06 5.97
N SER A 118 11.56 4.46 5.04
CA SER A 118 11.98 3.22 4.39
C SER A 118 13.15 3.45 3.42
N SER A 119 14.35 3.50 3.96
CA SER A 119 15.60 3.53 3.18
C SER A 119 16.22 2.14 2.95
N ILE A 120 15.71 1.11 3.63
CA ILE A 120 16.24 -0.26 3.55
C ILE A 120 15.09 -1.18 3.18
N ASP A 121 15.21 -1.86 2.03
CA ASP A 121 14.27 -2.89 1.59
C ASP A 121 14.78 -4.29 1.96
N VAL A 122 14.26 -4.84 3.06
CA VAL A 122 14.58 -6.20 3.51
C VAL A 122 13.97 -7.28 2.62
N THR A 123 13.13 -6.92 1.67
CA THR A 123 12.51 -7.84 0.70
C THR A 123 13.29 -7.97 -0.60
N ASP A 124 14.36 -7.17 -0.78
CA ASP A 124 15.22 -7.15 -1.97
C ASP A 124 14.42 -6.89 -3.26
N GLY A 125 13.58 -5.85 -3.25
CA GLY A 125 12.77 -5.43 -4.41
C GLY A 125 11.58 -6.34 -4.68
N ALA A 126 11.09 -7.10 -3.71
CA ALA A 126 9.98 -8.01 -3.94
C ALA A 126 8.69 -7.27 -4.33
N LEU A 127 8.01 -7.81 -5.33
CA LEU A 127 6.73 -7.33 -5.85
C LEU A 127 5.58 -8.31 -5.58
N TRP A 128 5.90 -9.55 -5.21
CA TRP A 128 4.93 -10.61 -4.93
C TRP A 128 5.28 -11.35 -3.64
N TYR A 129 4.26 -11.88 -3.00
CA TYR A 129 4.44 -12.82 -1.89
C TYR A 129 3.24 -13.77 -1.79
N HIS A 130 3.46 -14.86 -1.10
CA HIS A 130 2.40 -15.77 -0.68
C HIS A 130 2.69 -16.39 0.69
N SER A 131 1.65 -16.89 1.34
CA SER A 131 1.80 -17.62 2.59
C SER A 131 2.59 -18.94 2.37
N ARG A 132 3.46 -19.32 3.30
CA ARG A 132 4.16 -20.61 3.31
C ARG A 132 3.23 -21.82 3.26
N LYS A 133 1.94 -21.65 3.58
CA LYS A 133 0.94 -22.71 3.58
C LYS A 133 0.48 -23.11 2.17
N VAL A 134 0.78 -22.31 1.17
CA VAL A 134 0.40 -22.54 -0.22
C VAL A 134 1.62 -22.48 -1.13
N LYS A 135 1.53 -23.10 -2.29
CA LYS A 135 2.55 -23.04 -3.34
C LYS A 135 1.85 -22.73 -4.65
N PRO A 136 1.59 -21.45 -4.95
CA PRO A 136 0.93 -21.07 -6.19
C PRO A 136 1.85 -21.33 -7.39
N GLU A 137 1.27 -21.72 -8.53
CA GLU A 137 2.03 -22.04 -9.74
C GLU A 137 2.87 -20.86 -10.22
N TRP A 138 2.36 -19.63 -10.10
CA TRP A 138 3.07 -18.44 -10.50
C TRP A 138 4.41 -18.26 -9.75
N SER A 139 4.56 -18.79 -8.53
CA SER A 139 5.80 -18.65 -7.75
C SER A 139 7.01 -19.30 -8.39
N MET A 140 6.80 -20.20 -9.37
CA MET A 140 7.88 -20.81 -10.15
C MET A 140 8.40 -19.92 -11.29
N ALA A 141 7.66 -18.86 -11.63
CA ALA A 141 8.01 -17.91 -12.68
C ALA A 141 8.76 -16.68 -12.15
N TYR A 142 9.10 -16.65 -10.85
CA TYR A 142 9.73 -15.51 -10.19
C TYR A 142 10.92 -15.96 -9.34
N THR A 143 11.86 -15.04 -9.12
CA THR A 143 12.99 -15.27 -8.22
C THR A 143 12.55 -15.07 -6.78
N LYS A 144 12.72 -16.10 -5.96
CA LYS A 144 12.52 -15.99 -4.52
C LYS A 144 13.62 -15.12 -3.93
N THR A 145 13.24 -14.08 -3.17
CA THR A 145 14.17 -13.18 -2.48
C THR A 145 14.39 -13.60 -1.04
N VAL A 146 13.36 -13.55 -0.21
CA VAL A 146 13.46 -13.82 1.23
C VAL A 146 12.22 -14.57 1.74
N SER A 147 12.35 -15.15 2.92
CA SER A 147 11.20 -15.69 3.68
C SER A 147 11.20 -15.04 5.07
N ILE A 148 10.12 -14.32 5.39
CA ILE A 148 9.94 -13.64 6.67
C ILE A 148 8.62 -14.14 7.26
N ASP A 149 8.66 -14.61 8.50
CA ASP A 149 7.51 -15.21 9.21
C ASP A 149 6.77 -16.25 8.35
N ASN A 150 5.47 -16.03 8.10
CA ASN A 150 4.65 -16.94 7.29
C ASN A 150 4.62 -16.59 5.80
N HIS A 151 5.41 -15.64 5.33
CA HIS A 151 5.44 -15.20 3.94
C HIS A 151 6.75 -15.56 3.22
N ILE A 152 6.63 -15.82 1.92
CA ILE A 152 7.74 -15.99 0.97
C ILE A 152 7.61 -14.92 -0.08
N PHE A 153 8.68 -14.17 -0.30
CA PHE A 153 8.72 -12.98 -1.15
C PHE A 153 9.46 -13.26 -2.44
N TYR A 154 9.04 -12.58 -3.53
CA TYR A 154 9.53 -12.81 -4.88
C TYR A 154 9.67 -11.52 -5.65
N LYS A 155 10.65 -11.48 -6.57
CA LYS A 155 10.83 -10.46 -7.60
C LYS A 155 10.89 -11.08 -9.00
N ASP A 156 10.95 -10.26 -10.04
CA ASP A 156 11.17 -10.71 -11.40
C ASP A 156 12.49 -11.51 -11.51
N ILE A 157 12.57 -12.34 -12.53
CA ILE A 157 13.83 -12.99 -12.94
C ILE A 157 14.64 -11.91 -13.66
N ASP A 158 15.85 -11.64 -13.18
CA ASP A 158 16.82 -10.74 -13.83
C ASP A 158 17.25 -11.24 -15.20
#